data_7187509e106f308d3a84e0499a0fbd1a
#
_entry.id   7187509e106f308d3a84e0499a0fbd1a
#
_cell.length_a   1.000
_cell.length_b   1.000
_cell.length_c   1.000
_cell.angle_alpha   90.00
_cell.angle_beta   90.00
_cell.angle_gamma   90.00
#
_symmetry.space_group_name_H-M   'P 1'
#
loop_
_entity.id
_entity.type
_entity.pdbx_description
1 polymer ?
#
loop_
_entity_poly.entity_id
_entity_poly.type
_entity_poly.pdbx_seq_one_letter_code
_entity_poly.pdbx_strand_id
1 'polypeptide(L)'
;MRTPFKLLFLVTPLLLAACAPQSEVRQMHRSVSTLNKEMGKLQQETVKITQQNALNARSQSGAYLLPGANTPARLNSQLGMMKISLANVAADASGTLATLRIQGESSTPFPAFTGTIEWGQLQGTTENYQEVNVQNQQFSAPASILAPSDVSIPVKLNGITPDQLGFVRVHDIQPLQADSAPAMP
;
A
#
# COMPACT_ATOMS: atom_id res chain seq x y z
N MET A 1 43.09 -28.72 83.48
CA MET A 1 44.00 -28.65 82.33
C MET A 1 43.15 -28.27 81.18
N ARG A 2 43.44 -27.19 80.49
CA ARG A 2 42.55 -26.41 79.66
C ARG A 2 42.71 -26.79 78.18
N THR A 3 41.65 -27.24 77.57
CA THR A 3 41.59 -27.43 76.12
C THR A 3 41.04 -26.15 75.48
N PRO A 4 41.64 -25.56 74.40
CA PRO A 4 41.11 -24.44 73.74
C PRO A 4 40.13 -24.93 72.60
N PHE A 5 38.96 -24.39 72.62
CA PHE A 5 37.87 -24.55 71.64
C PHE A 5 38.24 -23.82 70.39
N LYS A 6 38.51 -24.53 69.30
CA LYS A 6 38.73 -23.95 67.97
C LYS A 6 37.38 -23.71 67.29
N LEU A 7 37.01 -22.44 67.25
CA LEU A 7 35.83 -21.97 66.53
C LEU A 7 36.13 -22.04 65.02
N LEU A 8 35.51 -23.00 64.35
CA LEU A 8 35.60 -23.15 62.92
C LEU A 8 34.51 -22.26 62.26
N PHE A 9 34.91 -21.09 61.75
CA PHE A 9 34.04 -20.21 60.93
C PHE A 9 33.83 -20.85 59.58
N LEU A 10 32.63 -21.40 59.34
CA LEU A 10 32.16 -21.89 58.05
C LEU A 10 31.64 -20.71 57.26
N VAL A 11 32.48 -20.12 56.41
CA VAL A 11 32.09 -19.11 55.46
C VAL A 11 31.45 -19.83 54.29
N THR A 12 30.12 -19.83 54.25
CA THR A 12 29.34 -20.27 53.06
C THR A 12 29.32 -19.15 52.00
N PRO A 13 29.92 -19.33 50.80
CA PRO A 13 29.73 -18.39 49.72
C PRO A 13 28.32 -18.54 49.18
N LEU A 14 27.50 -17.50 49.36
CA LEU A 14 26.18 -17.37 48.79
C LEU A 14 26.34 -17.06 47.27
N LEU A 15 26.42 -18.11 46.46
CA LEU A 15 26.34 -18.01 45.00
C LEU A 15 24.90 -17.62 44.65
N LEU A 16 24.64 -16.33 44.53
CA LEU A 16 23.47 -15.77 43.88
C LEU A 16 23.61 -16.08 42.38
N ALA A 17 23.15 -17.26 41.99
CA ALA A 17 22.90 -17.56 40.59
C ALA A 17 21.74 -16.67 40.14
N ALA A 18 22.07 -15.51 39.58
CA ALA A 18 21.13 -14.68 38.82
C ALA A 18 20.77 -15.42 37.51
N CYS A 19 19.90 -16.41 37.61
CA CYS A 19 19.21 -16.96 36.47
C CYS A 19 18.23 -15.90 35.96
N ALA A 20 18.73 -14.96 35.17
CA ALA A 20 17.82 -14.21 34.28
C ALA A 20 17.08 -15.26 33.44
N PRO A 21 15.73 -15.30 33.48
CA PRO A 21 14.99 -16.32 32.76
C PRO A 21 15.31 -16.19 31.30
N GLN A 22 15.96 -17.18 30.73
CA GLN A 22 16.40 -17.24 29.33
C GLN A 22 15.22 -17.10 28.35
N SER A 23 13.99 -17.26 28.87
CA SER A 23 12.72 -16.97 28.15
C SER A 23 12.52 -15.48 27.93
N GLU A 24 12.80 -14.61 28.91
CA GLU A 24 12.64 -13.15 28.78
C GLU A 24 13.64 -12.56 27.79
N VAL A 25 14.88 -13.01 27.82
CA VAL A 25 15.90 -12.58 26.84
C VAL A 25 15.51 -12.97 25.43
N ARG A 26 15.00 -14.20 25.23
CA ARG A 26 14.50 -14.63 23.91
C ARG A 26 13.27 -13.84 23.47
N GLN A 27 12.38 -13.53 24.38
CA GLN A 27 11.21 -12.72 24.08
C GLN A 27 11.61 -11.29 23.70
N MET A 28 12.56 -10.71 24.40
CA MET A 28 13.11 -9.38 24.10
C MET A 28 13.79 -9.37 22.73
N HIS A 29 14.60 -10.37 22.39
CA HIS A 29 15.20 -10.49 21.05
C HIS A 29 14.16 -10.63 19.95
N ARG A 30 13.08 -11.38 20.16
CA ARG A 30 11.97 -11.49 19.19
C ARG A 30 11.26 -10.15 19.02
N SER A 31 10.99 -9.45 20.11
CA SER A 31 10.35 -8.13 20.08
C SER A 31 11.20 -7.11 19.34
N VAL A 32 12.52 -7.06 19.60
CA VAL A 32 13.46 -6.18 18.90
C VAL A 32 13.51 -6.53 17.38
N SER A 33 13.58 -7.81 17.05
CA SER A 33 13.58 -8.25 15.65
C SER A 33 12.29 -7.87 14.94
N THR A 34 11.14 -8.06 15.58
CA THR A 34 9.82 -7.65 15.04
C THR A 34 9.77 -6.14 14.84
N LEU A 35 10.20 -5.37 15.85
CA LEU A 35 10.22 -3.91 15.77
C LEU A 35 11.12 -3.40 14.64
N ASN A 36 12.29 -3.98 14.46
CA ASN A 36 13.20 -3.62 13.37
C ASN A 36 12.57 -3.93 11.99
N LYS A 37 11.86 -5.06 11.87
CA LYS A 37 11.13 -5.42 10.64
C LYS A 37 9.98 -4.46 10.36
N GLU A 38 9.23 -4.08 11.37
CA GLU A 38 8.14 -3.10 11.27
C GLU A 38 8.67 -1.71 10.88
N MET A 39 9.76 -1.27 11.52
CA MET A 39 10.43 -0.01 11.15
C MET A 39 10.89 -0.03 9.69
N GLY A 40 11.48 -1.12 9.21
CA GLY A 40 11.89 -1.27 7.82
C GLY A 40 10.71 -1.15 6.84
N LYS A 41 9.57 -1.75 7.17
CA LYS A 41 8.33 -1.63 6.36
C LYS A 41 7.81 -0.19 6.32
N LEU A 42 7.71 0.46 7.50
CA LEU A 42 7.26 1.85 7.57
C LEU A 42 8.17 2.80 6.79
N GLN A 43 9.47 2.55 6.82
CA GLN A 43 10.44 3.34 6.07
C GLN A 43 10.25 3.17 4.56
N GLN A 44 10.05 1.94 4.08
CA GLN A 44 9.75 1.67 2.67
C GLN A 44 8.43 2.30 2.23
N GLU A 45 7.38 2.18 3.05
CA GLU A 45 6.08 2.81 2.80
C GLU A 45 6.19 4.33 2.71
N THR A 46 6.91 4.96 3.64
CA THR A 46 7.15 6.41 3.64
C THR A 46 7.84 6.87 2.36
N VAL A 47 8.84 6.12 1.88
CA VAL A 47 9.51 6.40 0.60
C VAL A 47 8.51 6.30 -0.55
N LYS A 48 7.68 5.27 -0.60
CA LYS A 48 6.67 5.09 -1.65
C LYS A 48 5.61 6.20 -1.63
N ILE A 49 5.16 6.63 -0.46
CA ILE A 49 4.23 7.76 -0.30
C ILE A 49 4.86 9.05 -0.85
N THR A 50 6.10 9.33 -0.49
CA THR A 50 6.82 10.52 -0.98
C THR A 50 6.97 10.49 -2.50
N GLN A 51 7.33 9.35 -3.07
CA GLN A 51 7.42 9.15 -4.51
C GLN A 51 6.08 9.37 -5.20
N GLN A 52 5.00 8.75 -4.68
CA GLN A 52 3.65 8.91 -5.22
C GLN A 52 3.21 10.37 -5.21
N ASN A 53 3.45 11.07 -4.12
CA ASN A 53 3.11 12.48 -3.98
C ASN A 53 3.90 13.36 -4.97
N ALA A 54 5.18 13.09 -5.18
CA ALA A 54 6.01 13.81 -6.14
C ALA A 54 5.53 13.60 -7.59
N LEU A 55 5.12 12.37 -7.96
CA LEU A 55 4.53 12.08 -9.27
C LEU A 55 3.19 12.80 -9.45
N ASN A 56 2.32 12.72 -8.45
CA ASN A 56 1.01 13.38 -8.51
C ASN A 56 1.10 14.91 -8.55
N ALA A 57 2.08 15.51 -7.88
CA ALA A 57 2.31 16.94 -7.92
C ALA A 57 2.73 17.45 -9.32
N ARG A 58 3.30 16.59 -10.15
CA ARG A 58 3.73 16.91 -11.52
C ARG A 58 2.77 16.42 -12.60
N SER A 59 1.83 15.56 -12.21
CA SER A 59 0.86 14.99 -13.14
C SER A 59 -0.10 16.06 -13.65
N GLN A 60 -0.20 16.19 -14.96
CA GLN A 60 -1.18 17.05 -15.62
C GLN A 60 -2.48 16.31 -15.93
N SER A 61 -2.43 14.98 -15.95
CA SER A 61 -3.58 14.12 -16.20
C SER A 61 -3.48 12.84 -15.36
N GLY A 62 -4.56 12.54 -14.66
CA GLY A 62 -4.65 11.31 -13.90
C GLY A 62 -3.97 11.34 -12.54
N ALA A 63 -4.11 10.23 -11.83
CA ALA A 63 -3.52 10.01 -10.52
C ALA A 63 -2.61 8.78 -10.54
N TYR A 64 -1.39 8.95 -10.04
CA TYR A 64 -0.41 7.87 -9.87
C TYR A 64 -0.61 7.18 -8.53
N LEU A 65 -0.56 5.87 -8.57
CA LEU A 65 -0.63 4.96 -7.44
C LEU A 65 0.61 4.06 -7.47
N LEU A 66 1.39 4.08 -6.43
CA LEU A 66 2.56 3.22 -6.33
C LEU A 66 2.27 2.01 -5.46
N PRO A 67 2.61 0.80 -5.91
CA PRO A 67 2.53 -0.38 -5.06
C PRO A 67 3.29 -0.17 -3.76
N GLY A 68 2.64 -0.47 -2.63
CA GLY A 68 3.23 -0.30 -1.30
C GLY A 68 3.16 1.11 -0.70
N ALA A 69 2.61 2.12 -1.42
CA ALA A 69 2.34 3.43 -0.82
C ALA A 69 1.16 3.40 0.17
N ASN A 70 0.22 2.46 -0.02
CA ASN A 70 -0.96 2.24 0.84
C ASN A 70 -1.76 3.51 1.17
N THR A 71 -1.63 4.55 0.35
CA THR A 71 -2.31 5.83 0.55
C THR A 71 -3.06 6.22 -0.72
N PRO A 72 -4.28 6.77 -0.60
CA PRO A 72 -5.03 7.21 -1.77
C PRO A 72 -4.42 8.45 -2.42
N ALA A 73 -4.51 8.52 -3.74
CA ALA A 73 -4.28 9.74 -4.51
C ALA A 73 -5.61 10.43 -4.81
N ARG A 74 -5.58 11.76 -4.91
CA ARG A 74 -6.75 12.55 -5.34
C ARG A 74 -6.75 12.70 -6.84
N LEU A 75 -7.93 12.56 -7.42
CA LEU A 75 -8.17 12.80 -8.85
C LEU A 75 -9.38 13.71 -9.01
N ASN A 76 -9.20 14.76 -9.78
CA ASN A 76 -10.31 15.58 -10.26
C ASN A 76 -10.78 15.04 -11.61
N SER A 77 -12.06 14.75 -11.75
CA SER A 77 -12.66 14.20 -12.94
C SER A 77 -13.99 14.87 -13.28
N GLN A 78 -14.61 14.48 -14.37
CA GLN A 78 -15.97 14.95 -14.72
C GLN A 78 -17.03 14.54 -13.68
N LEU A 79 -16.76 13.52 -12.86
CA LEU A 79 -17.63 13.08 -11.78
C LEU A 79 -17.35 13.80 -10.45
N GLY A 80 -16.45 14.78 -10.45
CA GLY A 80 -15.99 15.49 -9.27
C GLY A 80 -14.71 14.94 -8.68
N MET A 81 -14.40 15.38 -7.45
CA MET A 81 -13.22 14.94 -6.71
C MET A 81 -13.40 13.53 -6.17
N MET A 82 -12.38 12.70 -6.37
CA MET A 82 -12.35 11.33 -5.88
C MET A 82 -10.99 10.96 -5.29
N LYS A 83 -11.00 9.98 -4.43
CA LYS A 83 -9.80 9.32 -3.89
C LYS A 83 -9.67 7.96 -4.54
N ILE A 84 -8.50 7.69 -5.07
CA ILE A 84 -8.18 6.43 -5.73
C ILE A 84 -7.04 5.76 -4.99
N SER A 85 -7.15 4.46 -4.74
CA SER A 85 -6.10 3.67 -4.12
C SER A 85 -5.98 2.30 -4.77
N LEU A 86 -4.78 1.73 -4.67
CA LEU A 86 -4.47 0.38 -5.14
C LEU A 86 -4.34 -0.54 -3.91
N ALA A 87 -5.03 -1.66 -3.94
CA ALA A 87 -5.02 -2.65 -2.88
C ALA A 87 -4.85 -4.07 -3.44
N ASN A 88 -4.53 -5.03 -2.57
CA ASN A 88 -4.48 -6.46 -2.89
C ASN A 88 -3.59 -6.78 -4.11
N VAL A 89 -2.44 -6.13 -4.21
CA VAL A 89 -1.47 -6.37 -5.28
C VAL A 89 -0.85 -7.75 -5.08
N ALA A 90 -1.09 -8.66 -6.02
CA ALA A 90 -0.64 -10.05 -5.95
C ALA A 90 -0.23 -10.57 -7.33
N ALA A 91 0.63 -11.60 -7.35
CA ALA A 91 1.01 -12.26 -8.58
C ALA A 91 -0.16 -13.05 -9.16
N ASP A 92 -0.30 -13.00 -10.49
CA ASP A 92 -1.22 -13.79 -11.29
C ASP A 92 -0.47 -14.50 -12.42
N ALA A 93 -1.09 -15.51 -13.01
CA ALA A 93 -0.46 -16.32 -14.06
C ALA A 93 0.03 -15.50 -15.27
N SER A 94 -0.59 -14.36 -15.56
CA SER A 94 -0.27 -13.49 -16.70
C SER A 94 0.32 -12.13 -16.30
N GLY A 95 0.54 -11.89 -15.00
CA GLY A 95 1.06 -10.61 -14.53
C GLY A 95 0.72 -10.33 -13.07
N THR A 96 0.06 -9.19 -12.84
CA THR A 96 -0.35 -8.73 -11.51
C THR A 96 -1.85 -8.56 -11.44
N LEU A 97 -2.46 -9.08 -10.39
CA LEU A 97 -3.84 -8.80 -10.01
C LEU A 97 -3.84 -7.73 -8.92
N ALA A 98 -4.74 -6.76 -9.02
CA ALA A 98 -4.90 -5.73 -8.00
C ALA A 98 -6.37 -5.31 -7.88
N THR A 99 -6.70 -4.57 -6.84
CA THR A 99 -8.02 -3.94 -6.65
C THR A 99 -7.86 -2.43 -6.69
N LEU A 100 -8.52 -1.79 -7.65
CA LEU A 100 -8.64 -0.34 -7.71
C LEU A 100 -9.85 0.08 -6.88
N ARG A 101 -9.62 0.88 -5.83
CA ARG A 101 -10.71 1.47 -5.04
C ARG A 101 -10.88 2.93 -5.40
N ILE A 102 -12.11 3.33 -5.71
CA ILE A 102 -12.48 4.70 -6.09
C ILE A 102 -13.56 5.17 -5.12
N GLN A 103 -13.24 6.22 -4.37
CA GLN A 103 -14.15 6.81 -3.38
C GLN A 103 -14.48 8.24 -3.75
N GLY A 104 -15.77 8.57 -3.81
CA GLY A 104 -16.25 9.93 -4.01
C GLY A 104 -16.05 10.79 -2.76
N GLU A 105 -15.68 12.07 -2.96
CA GLU A 105 -15.66 13.05 -1.87
C GLU A 105 -17.00 13.79 -1.75
N SER A 106 -17.90 13.67 -2.72
CA SER A 106 -19.23 14.29 -2.72
C SER A 106 -20.29 13.40 -2.09
N SER A 107 -21.38 14.01 -1.67
CA SER A 107 -22.59 13.30 -1.22
C SER A 107 -23.46 12.77 -2.35
N THR A 108 -23.03 12.93 -3.60
CA THR A 108 -23.76 12.46 -4.79
C THR A 108 -23.22 11.10 -5.23
N PRO A 109 -24.08 10.10 -5.42
CA PRO A 109 -23.66 8.82 -5.97
C PRO A 109 -23.08 8.96 -7.38
N PHE A 110 -22.06 8.15 -7.70
CA PHE A 110 -21.52 8.11 -9.07
C PHE A 110 -22.51 7.47 -10.03
N PRO A 111 -22.72 8.03 -11.23
CA PRO A 111 -23.29 7.29 -12.33
C PRO A 111 -22.35 6.15 -12.75
N ALA A 112 -22.81 5.26 -13.62
CA ALA A 112 -21.90 4.34 -14.29
C ALA A 112 -20.86 5.14 -15.09
N PHE A 113 -19.59 4.70 -15.07
CA PHE A 113 -18.50 5.44 -15.69
C PHE A 113 -17.45 4.51 -16.29
N THR A 114 -16.62 5.08 -17.13
CA THR A 114 -15.43 4.45 -17.67
C THR A 114 -14.19 5.25 -17.27
N GLY A 115 -13.04 4.61 -17.38
CA GLY A 115 -11.74 5.24 -17.19
C GLY A 115 -10.65 4.43 -17.86
N THR A 116 -9.46 4.99 -17.91
CA THR A 116 -8.26 4.32 -18.40
C THR A 116 -7.31 4.07 -17.23
N ILE A 117 -6.78 2.86 -17.18
CA ILE A 117 -5.71 2.47 -16.28
C ILE A 117 -4.46 2.20 -17.10
N GLU A 118 -3.35 2.82 -16.72
CA GLU A 118 -2.03 2.57 -17.26
C GLU A 118 -1.13 2.01 -16.19
N TRP A 119 -0.19 1.15 -16.57
CA TRP A 119 0.79 0.60 -15.64
C TRP A 119 2.11 0.35 -16.35
N GLY A 120 3.17 0.30 -15.58
CA GLY A 120 4.51 0.05 -16.09
C GLY A 120 5.56 0.09 -14.98
N GLN A 121 6.80 0.16 -15.40
CA GLN A 121 7.95 0.32 -14.51
C GLN A 121 8.33 1.79 -14.39
N LEU A 122 8.93 2.16 -13.25
CA LEU A 122 9.55 3.46 -13.06
C LEU A 122 11.07 3.30 -12.99
N GLN A 123 11.78 4.07 -13.80
CA GLN A 123 13.23 4.16 -13.77
C GLN A 123 13.66 5.59 -13.42
N GLY A 124 14.85 5.74 -12.84
CA GLY A 124 15.39 7.05 -12.46
C GLY A 124 15.17 7.41 -10.99
N THR A 125 15.22 8.69 -10.71
CA THR A 125 15.12 9.25 -9.37
C THR A 125 13.81 10.02 -9.19
N THR A 126 13.49 10.39 -7.95
CA THR A 126 12.28 11.17 -7.60
C THR A 126 12.16 12.47 -8.41
N GLU A 127 13.27 13.00 -8.88
CA GLU A 127 13.31 14.25 -9.65
C GLU A 127 13.16 14.03 -11.16
N ASN A 128 13.50 12.83 -11.64
CA ASN A 128 13.51 12.51 -13.07
C ASN A 128 13.10 11.05 -13.32
N TYR A 129 11.83 10.72 -12.99
CA TYR A 129 11.28 9.42 -13.33
C TYR A 129 10.98 9.30 -14.81
N GLN A 130 11.30 8.12 -15.35
CA GLN A 130 10.89 7.68 -16.67
C GLN A 130 9.98 6.47 -16.55
N GLU A 131 8.85 6.55 -17.24
CA GLU A 131 7.92 5.44 -17.39
C GLU A 131 8.40 4.54 -18.51
N VAL A 132 8.56 3.25 -18.24
CA VAL A 132 9.00 2.26 -19.22
C VAL A 132 8.07 1.07 -19.26
N ASN A 133 7.97 0.42 -20.43
CA ASN A 133 7.08 -0.72 -20.65
C ASN A 133 5.62 -0.42 -20.30
N VAL A 134 5.16 0.77 -20.66
CA VAL A 134 3.81 1.24 -20.35
C VAL A 134 2.78 0.45 -21.13
N GLN A 135 1.79 -0.05 -20.43
CA GLN A 135 0.60 -0.69 -20.96
C GLN A 135 -0.63 0.02 -20.45
N ASN A 136 -1.75 -0.12 -21.13
CA ASN A 136 -3.01 0.48 -20.71
C ASN A 136 -4.20 -0.44 -21.04
N GLN A 137 -5.29 -0.22 -20.34
CA GLN A 137 -6.60 -0.78 -20.66
C GLN A 137 -7.71 0.13 -20.15
N GLN A 138 -8.86 0.07 -20.80
CA GLN A 138 -10.06 0.69 -20.28
C GLN A 138 -10.71 -0.18 -19.21
N PHE A 139 -11.32 0.47 -18.23
CA PHE A 139 -12.17 -0.17 -17.25
C PHE A 139 -13.53 0.52 -17.18
N SER A 140 -14.52 -0.19 -16.67
CA SER A 140 -15.85 0.34 -16.42
C SER A 140 -16.28 0.04 -14.99
N ALA A 141 -17.07 0.92 -14.42
CA ALA A 141 -17.67 0.77 -13.11
C ALA A 141 -19.18 0.98 -13.19
N PRO A 142 -19.97 0.18 -12.48
CA PRO A 142 -21.40 0.38 -12.38
C PRO A 142 -21.73 1.65 -11.59
N ALA A 143 -22.95 2.14 -11.74
CA ALA A 143 -23.44 3.22 -10.90
C ALA A 143 -23.39 2.82 -9.41
N SER A 144 -22.97 3.74 -8.56
CA SER A 144 -23.05 3.59 -7.11
C SER A 144 -24.46 3.94 -6.65
N ILE A 145 -25.00 3.15 -5.72
CA ILE A 145 -26.31 3.42 -5.11
C ILE A 145 -26.19 4.14 -3.77
N LEU A 146 -24.99 4.25 -3.23
CA LEU A 146 -24.69 4.88 -1.93
C LEU A 146 -23.88 6.14 -2.11
N ALA A 147 -24.04 7.08 -1.19
CA ALA A 147 -23.21 8.29 -1.09
C ALA A 147 -22.58 8.37 0.31
N PRO A 148 -21.30 8.71 0.43
CA PRO A 148 -20.34 8.86 -0.67
C PRO A 148 -20.08 7.53 -1.39
N SER A 149 -19.83 7.61 -2.71
CA SER A 149 -19.57 6.42 -3.52
C SER A 149 -18.28 5.72 -3.11
N ASP A 150 -18.32 4.40 -3.00
CA ASP A 150 -17.14 3.53 -2.79
C ASP A 150 -17.26 2.36 -3.77
N VAL A 151 -16.38 2.33 -4.76
CA VAL A 151 -16.38 1.33 -5.83
C VAL A 151 -15.04 0.60 -5.82
N SER A 152 -15.10 -0.73 -5.85
CA SER A 152 -13.91 -1.59 -5.94
C SER A 152 -13.93 -2.37 -7.24
N ILE A 153 -12.88 -2.23 -8.03
CA ILE A 153 -12.77 -2.82 -9.37
C ILE A 153 -11.54 -3.74 -9.37
N PRO A 154 -11.71 -5.04 -9.59
CA PRO A 154 -10.57 -5.92 -9.83
C PRO A 154 -9.94 -5.56 -11.17
N VAL A 155 -8.63 -5.36 -11.19
CA VAL A 155 -7.86 -5.03 -12.39
C VAL A 155 -6.75 -6.03 -12.58
N LYS A 156 -6.54 -6.43 -13.84
CA LYS A 156 -5.51 -7.36 -14.24
C LYS A 156 -4.46 -6.61 -15.07
N LEU A 157 -3.27 -6.48 -14.49
CA LEU A 157 -2.14 -5.78 -15.09
C LEU A 157 -1.26 -6.82 -15.78
N ASN A 158 -1.53 -7.08 -17.06
CA ASN A 158 -0.84 -8.12 -17.81
C ASN A 158 0.62 -7.74 -18.08
N GLY A 159 1.49 -8.75 -18.23
CA GLY A 159 2.87 -8.57 -18.68
C GLY A 159 3.82 -7.93 -17.66
N ILE A 160 3.41 -7.76 -16.41
CA ILE A 160 4.24 -7.20 -15.35
C ILE A 160 4.02 -7.95 -14.02
N THR A 161 5.08 -8.35 -13.36
CA THR A 161 5.00 -8.97 -12.04
C THR A 161 4.86 -7.90 -10.94
N PRO A 162 4.34 -8.24 -9.75
CA PRO A 162 4.23 -7.28 -8.65
C PRO A 162 5.54 -6.58 -8.28
N ASP A 163 6.67 -7.30 -8.36
CA ASP A 163 7.99 -6.75 -8.04
C ASP A 163 8.50 -5.76 -9.10
N GLN A 164 8.04 -5.90 -10.34
CA GLN A 164 8.39 -5.02 -11.45
C GLN A 164 7.44 -3.84 -11.58
N LEU A 165 6.25 -3.92 -10.97
CA LEU A 165 5.22 -2.89 -11.06
C LEU A 165 5.70 -1.62 -10.35
N GLY A 166 6.05 -0.61 -11.14
CA GLY A 166 6.55 0.68 -10.66
C GLY A 166 5.43 1.65 -10.34
N PHE A 167 4.40 1.68 -11.18
CA PHE A 167 3.25 2.58 -11.04
C PHE A 167 1.99 2.01 -11.67
N VAL A 168 0.88 2.52 -11.20
CA VAL A 168 -0.43 2.47 -11.86
C VAL A 168 -0.94 3.90 -11.95
N ARG A 169 -1.39 4.33 -13.15
CA ARG A 169 -1.98 5.65 -13.38
C ARG A 169 -3.43 5.50 -13.81
N VAL A 170 -4.32 6.27 -13.21
CA VAL A 170 -5.75 6.29 -13.56
C VAL A 170 -6.11 7.66 -14.09
N HIS A 171 -6.71 7.69 -15.27
CA HIS A 171 -7.10 8.94 -15.94
C HIS A 171 -8.36 8.76 -16.81
N ASP A 172 -8.81 9.82 -17.47
CA ASP A 172 -9.94 9.85 -18.39
C ASP A 172 -11.24 9.25 -17.81
N ILE A 173 -11.47 9.52 -16.51
CA ILE A 173 -12.72 9.11 -15.88
C ILE A 173 -13.87 10.00 -16.37
N GLN A 174 -14.85 9.37 -17.00
CA GLN A 174 -16.02 10.06 -17.55
C GLN A 174 -17.29 9.19 -17.37
N PRO A 175 -18.47 9.84 -17.22
CA PRO A 175 -19.71 9.10 -17.12
C PRO A 175 -19.95 8.28 -18.41
N LEU A 176 -20.44 7.06 -18.25
CA LEU A 176 -20.98 6.31 -19.36
C LEU A 176 -22.18 7.11 -19.92
N GLN A 177 -22.04 7.58 -21.16
CA GLN A 177 -23.17 8.15 -21.87
C GLN A 177 -24.18 7.03 -22.08
N ALA A 178 -25.39 7.19 -21.53
CA ALA A 178 -26.50 6.38 -21.98
C ALA A 178 -26.63 6.63 -23.48
N ASP A 179 -26.43 5.59 -24.30
CA ASP A 179 -26.69 5.68 -25.72
C ASP A 179 -28.04 6.37 -25.87
N SER A 180 -28.05 7.52 -26.55
CA SER A 180 -29.28 8.17 -26.93
C SER A 180 -30.02 7.16 -27.79
N ALA A 181 -31.05 6.55 -27.21
CA ALA A 181 -31.95 5.67 -27.95
C ALA A 181 -32.36 6.43 -29.23
N PRO A 182 -32.24 5.82 -30.42
CA PRO A 182 -32.66 6.48 -31.63
C PRO A 182 -34.11 6.91 -31.43
N ALA A 183 -34.38 8.21 -31.59
CA ALA A 183 -35.74 8.72 -31.57
C ALA A 183 -36.55 7.88 -32.58
N MET A 184 -37.45 7.09 -32.04
CA MET A 184 -38.41 6.38 -32.91
C MET A 184 -39.28 7.40 -33.64
N PRO A 185 -39.46 7.23 -34.95
CA PRO A 185 -40.23 8.12 -35.78
C PRO A 185 -41.71 8.13 -35.41
#